data_be7186a55b87bd55bffa4680149ca3f9
#
_entry.id   be7186a55b87bd55bffa4680149ca3f9
#
_cell.length_a   1.000
_cell.length_b   1.000
_cell.length_c   1.000
_cell.angle_alpha   90.00
_cell.angle_beta   90.00
_cell.angle_gamma   90.00
#
_symmetry.space_group_name_H-M   'P 1'
#
loop_
_entity.id
_entity.type
_entity.pdbx_description
1 polymer ?
#
loop_
_entity_poly.entity_id
_entity_poly.type
_entity_poly.pdbx_seq_one_letter_code
_entity_poly.pdbx_strand_id
1 'polypeptide(L)'
;MLRASSFTFGIYKINPARSSITFTYIVEFKFGLRKTFTDKLVFPDVAPELWEKIPKDVLAPTLQALLLILGINYWCVFPTKNIRIAGFTLTREQAQFWDSLYLNGLGEFFYDMKMDFQDLISFPYHESKIAPEPARFVRPARALLLNGAGKDSILSAELLKKSGTPFDFFAFAPTPAHKKIGELVGAKTIRV
;
A
#
# COMPACT_ATOMS: atom_id res chain seq x y z
N MET A 1 19.48 -6.30 21.11
CA MET A 1 18.30 -6.17 20.25
C MET A 1 17.96 -7.53 19.66
N LEU A 2 16.71 -8.00 19.75
CA LEU A 2 16.28 -9.24 19.11
C LEU A 2 16.35 -9.09 17.59
N ARG A 3 17.18 -9.92 16.94
CA ARG A 3 17.27 -9.92 15.46
C ARG A 3 16.22 -10.85 14.87
N ALA A 4 15.44 -10.35 13.91
CA ALA A 4 14.51 -11.18 13.16
C ALA A 4 15.28 -12.24 12.34
N SER A 5 14.75 -13.45 12.29
CA SER A 5 15.23 -14.53 11.42
C SER A 5 14.51 -14.55 10.07
N SER A 6 13.25 -14.13 10.03
CA SER A 6 12.50 -13.90 8.79
C SER A 6 11.40 -12.85 8.97
N PHE A 7 11.02 -12.22 7.87
CA PHE A 7 9.85 -11.36 7.73
C PHE A 7 8.94 -11.90 6.65
N THR A 8 7.68 -12.14 6.98
CA THR A 8 6.70 -12.68 6.03
C THR A 8 5.59 -11.67 5.79
N PHE A 9 5.44 -11.24 4.54
CA PHE A 9 4.20 -10.65 4.05
C PHE A 9 3.15 -11.76 4.04
N GLY A 10 2.19 -11.68 4.95
CA GLY A 10 1.20 -12.72 5.15
C GLY A 10 0.10 -12.71 4.08
N ILE A 11 -1.14 -12.67 4.54
CA ILE A 11 -2.31 -12.64 3.66
C ILE A 11 -3.11 -11.36 3.89
N TYR A 12 -3.93 -11.00 2.92
CA TYR A 12 -5.00 -10.03 3.10
C TYR A 12 -6.36 -10.73 3.17
N LYS A 13 -7.29 -10.13 3.90
CA LYS A 13 -8.68 -10.59 4.00
C LYS A 13 -9.63 -9.42 3.78
N ILE A 14 -10.56 -9.57 2.85
CA ILE A 14 -11.64 -8.61 2.61
C ILE A 14 -12.84 -9.01 3.47
N ASN A 15 -13.45 -8.02 4.11
CA ASN A 15 -14.72 -8.16 4.79
C ASN A 15 -15.72 -7.16 4.16
N PRO A 16 -16.50 -7.59 3.16
CA PRO A 16 -17.45 -6.72 2.47
C PRO A 16 -18.50 -6.12 3.43
N ALA A 17 -19.02 -6.90 4.37
CA ALA A 17 -20.04 -6.46 5.31
C ALA A 17 -19.57 -5.29 6.22
N ARG A 18 -18.25 -5.16 6.42
CA ARG A 18 -17.65 -4.06 7.19
C ARG A 18 -16.86 -3.10 6.30
N SER A 19 -16.95 -3.25 4.99
CA SER A 19 -16.18 -2.51 3.99
C SER A 19 -14.72 -2.31 4.45
N SER A 20 -14.05 -3.42 4.76
CA SER A 20 -12.71 -3.37 5.32
C SER A 20 -11.81 -4.47 4.76
N ILE A 21 -10.50 -4.15 4.75
CA ILE A 21 -9.44 -5.09 4.38
C ILE A 21 -8.46 -5.17 5.55
N THR A 22 -8.07 -6.40 5.89
CA THR A 22 -7.03 -6.64 6.91
C THR A 22 -5.82 -7.27 6.25
N PHE A 23 -4.65 -6.72 6.51
CA PHE A 23 -3.34 -7.21 6.07
C PHE A 23 -2.59 -7.80 7.26
N THR A 24 -1.86 -8.87 7.05
CA THR A 24 -1.14 -9.58 8.14
C THR A 24 0.34 -9.68 7.82
N TYR A 25 1.18 -9.41 8.81
CA TYR A 25 2.64 -9.50 8.73
C TYR A 25 3.17 -10.36 9.87
N ILE A 26 4.21 -11.14 9.60
CA ILE A 26 4.74 -12.07 10.57
C ILE A 26 6.25 -11.88 10.65
N VAL A 27 6.75 -11.70 11.86
CA VAL A 27 8.17 -11.67 12.17
C VAL A 27 8.50 -12.91 12.98
N GLU A 28 9.47 -13.67 12.52
CA GLU A 28 10.03 -14.80 13.26
C GLU A 28 11.41 -14.43 13.82
N PHE A 29 11.68 -14.88 15.01
CA PHE A 29 12.95 -14.70 15.72
C PHE A 29 13.60 -16.04 15.98
N LYS A 30 14.84 -16.03 16.48
CA LYS A 30 15.49 -17.25 16.96
C LYS A 30 14.65 -17.93 18.05
N PHE A 31 14.82 -19.24 18.20
CA PHE A 31 14.11 -20.09 19.17
C PHE A 31 12.59 -20.18 18.97
N GLY A 32 12.10 -19.94 17.74
CA GLY A 32 10.68 -20.12 17.41
C GLY A 32 9.74 -19.01 17.90
N LEU A 33 10.28 -17.94 18.49
CA LEU A 33 9.46 -16.81 18.87
C LEU A 33 8.89 -16.14 17.59
N ARG A 34 7.58 -15.88 17.60
CA ARG A 34 6.85 -15.29 16.47
C ARG A 34 6.02 -14.11 16.93
N LYS A 35 6.01 -13.05 16.15
CA LYS A 35 5.15 -11.89 16.35
C LYS A 35 4.33 -11.62 15.08
N THR A 36 3.03 -11.39 15.26
CA THR A 36 2.10 -11.08 14.16
C THR A 36 1.61 -9.65 14.32
N PHE A 37 1.59 -8.92 13.20
CA PHE A 37 1.05 -7.58 13.09
C PHE A 37 -0.07 -7.57 12.08
N THR A 38 -0.99 -6.63 12.24
CA THR A 38 -2.11 -6.46 11.33
C THR A 38 -2.38 -4.98 11.08
N ASP A 39 -2.59 -4.63 9.80
CA ASP A 39 -3.19 -3.37 9.41
C ASP A 39 -4.62 -3.59 8.94
N LYS A 40 -5.47 -2.63 9.22
CA LYS A 40 -6.86 -2.66 8.78
C LYS A 40 -7.21 -1.34 8.10
N LEU A 41 -7.58 -1.44 6.83
CA LEU A 41 -8.19 -0.33 6.09
C LEU A 41 -9.71 -0.47 6.16
N VAL A 42 -10.38 0.63 6.45
CA VAL A 42 -11.84 0.70 6.50
C VAL A 42 -12.30 1.75 5.49
N PHE A 43 -13.27 1.40 4.67
CA PHE A 43 -13.83 2.25 3.63
C PHE A 43 -15.28 2.62 4.00
N PRO A 44 -15.50 3.61 4.88
CA PRO A 44 -16.83 3.87 5.46
C PRO A 44 -17.87 4.28 4.43
N ASP A 45 -17.41 4.84 3.31
CA ASP A 45 -18.28 5.35 2.24
C ASP A 45 -18.50 4.35 1.10
N VAL A 46 -18.01 3.08 1.26
CA VAL A 46 -18.15 2.01 0.25
C VAL A 46 -19.20 1.01 0.69
N ALA A 47 -20.29 0.93 -0.07
CA ALA A 47 -21.34 -0.05 0.20
C ALA A 47 -20.83 -1.51 -0.05
N PRO A 48 -21.26 -2.48 0.77
CA PRO A 48 -20.80 -3.87 0.67
C PRO A 48 -20.91 -4.49 -0.73
N GLU A 49 -21.97 -4.16 -1.46
CA GLU A 49 -22.27 -4.70 -2.79
C GLU A 49 -21.29 -4.21 -3.87
N LEU A 50 -20.57 -3.14 -3.61
CA LEU A 50 -19.56 -2.61 -4.52
C LEU A 50 -18.32 -3.50 -4.59
N TRP A 51 -18.01 -4.24 -3.53
CA TRP A 51 -16.86 -5.14 -3.50
C TRP A 51 -16.96 -6.26 -4.52
N GLU A 52 -18.17 -6.77 -4.78
CA GLU A 52 -18.43 -7.82 -5.75
C GLU A 52 -18.33 -7.33 -7.20
N LYS A 53 -18.49 -6.02 -7.41
CA LYS A 53 -18.41 -5.39 -8.73
C LYS A 53 -16.97 -5.08 -9.17
N ILE A 54 -16.00 -5.15 -8.28
CA ILE A 54 -14.60 -4.91 -8.63
C ILE A 54 -14.05 -6.15 -9.33
N PRO A 55 -13.52 -6.00 -10.56
CA PRO A 55 -12.91 -7.13 -11.26
C PRO A 55 -11.78 -7.75 -10.45
N LYS A 56 -11.77 -9.07 -10.32
CA LYS A 56 -10.78 -9.80 -9.49
C LYS A 56 -9.36 -9.62 -9.99
N ASP A 57 -9.18 -9.50 -11.29
CA ASP A 57 -7.92 -9.26 -11.98
C ASP A 57 -7.35 -7.85 -11.71
N VAL A 58 -8.20 -6.90 -11.25
CA VAL A 58 -7.77 -5.59 -10.75
C VAL A 58 -7.56 -5.62 -9.24
N LEU A 59 -8.52 -6.19 -8.51
CA LEU A 59 -8.53 -6.14 -7.04
C LEU A 59 -7.36 -6.92 -6.44
N ALA A 60 -7.10 -8.14 -6.91
CA ALA A 60 -6.06 -8.98 -6.33
C ALA A 60 -4.65 -8.39 -6.47
N PRO A 61 -4.18 -7.95 -7.66
CA PRO A 61 -2.87 -7.30 -7.78
C PRO A 61 -2.77 -6.01 -6.96
N THR A 62 -3.85 -5.22 -6.89
CA THR A 62 -3.87 -3.99 -6.07
C THR A 62 -3.69 -4.30 -4.58
N LEU A 63 -4.37 -5.32 -4.06
CA LEU A 63 -4.26 -5.70 -2.65
C LEU A 63 -2.91 -6.37 -2.35
N GLN A 64 -2.32 -7.10 -3.29
CA GLN A 64 -0.96 -7.61 -3.18
C GLN A 64 0.05 -6.48 -3.09
N ALA A 65 -0.07 -5.46 -3.94
CA ALA A 65 0.79 -4.27 -3.89
C ALA A 65 0.60 -3.49 -2.58
N LEU A 66 -0.64 -3.33 -2.10
CA LEU A 66 -0.90 -2.71 -0.80
C LEU A 66 -0.29 -3.51 0.37
N LEU A 67 -0.40 -4.83 0.35
CA LEU A 67 0.25 -5.68 1.36
C LEU A 67 1.75 -5.45 1.39
N LEU A 68 2.41 -5.37 0.23
CA LEU A 68 3.85 -5.18 0.16
C LEU A 68 4.27 -3.77 0.60
N ILE A 69 3.58 -2.72 0.18
CA ILE A 69 3.99 -1.34 0.55
C ILE A 69 3.69 -1.03 2.02
N LEU A 70 2.55 -1.44 2.57
CA LEU A 70 2.22 -1.20 3.98
C LEU A 70 3.13 -1.97 4.93
N GLY A 71 3.60 -3.14 4.51
CA GLY A 71 4.51 -3.97 5.31
C GLY A 71 5.88 -3.36 5.55
N ILE A 72 6.27 -2.31 4.81
CA ILE A 72 7.53 -1.58 4.99
C ILE A 72 7.68 -1.07 6.43
N ASN A 73 6.58 -0.59 7.04
CA ASN A 73 6.58 -0.09 8.41
C ASN A 73 7.03 -1.13 9.44
N TYR A 74 6.59 -2.37 9.26
CA TYR A 74 6.94 -3.48 10.16
C TYR A 74 8.32 -4.05 9.84
N TRP A 75 8.69 -4.10 8.56
CA TRP A 75 10.01 -4.55 8.14
C TRP A 75 11.09 -3.61 8.68
N CYS A 76 10.89 -2.29 8.66
CA CYS A 76 11.82 -1.31 9.24
C CYS A 76 12.03 -1.50 10.76
N VAL A 77 11.03 -1.99 11.49
CA VAL A 77 11.20 -2.31 12.92
C VAL A 77 12.06 -3.56 13.14
N PHE A 78 11.98 -4.52 12.22
CA PHE A 78 12.65 -5.81 12.30
C PHE A 78 13.32 -6.19 10.97
N PRO A 79 14.31 -5.40 10.50
CA PRO A 79 14.92 -5.65 9.20
C PRO A 79 15.62 -7.00 9.15
N THR A 80 15.42 -7.71 8.05
CA THR A 80 16.04 -9.02 7.81
C THR A 80 16.15 -9.29 6.32
N LYS A 81 17.21 -10.03 5.93
CA LYS A 81 17.42 -10.50 4.55
C LYS A 81 16.42 -11.59 4.12
N ASN A 82 15.85 -12.31 5.07
CA ASN A 82 14.95 -13.43 4.79
C ASN A 82 13.51 -12.91 4.66
N ILE A 83 13.20 -12.35 3.49
CA ILE A 83 11.87 -11.89 3.12
C ILE A 83 11.08 -13.05 2.52
N ARG A 84 9.83 -13.22 2.96
CA ARG A 84 8.89 -14.23 2.48
C ARG A 84 7.56 -13.59 2.10
N ILE A 85 6.86 -14.20 1.16
CA ILE A 85 5.50 -13.82 0.76
C ILE A 85 4.60 -15.06 0.88
N ALA A 86 3.50 -14.94 1.62
CA ALA A 86 2.48 -15.97 1.71
C ALA A 86 1.29 -15.62 0.81
N GLY A 87 0.73 -16.63 0.15
CA GLY A 87 -0.54 -16.51 -0.60
C GLY A 87 -0.43 -16.04 -2.05
N PHE A 88 0.71 -15.54 -2.50
CA PHE A 88 0.97 -15.23 -3.91
C PHE A 88 2.47 -15.27 -4.24
N THR A 89 2.78 -15.21 -5.51
CA THR A 89 4.15 -15.26 -6.01
C THR A 89 4.38 -14.11 -6.98
N LEU A 90 5.55 -13.47 -6.89
CA LEU A 90 5.97 -12.41 -7.81
C LEU A 90 6.62 -13.01 -9.07
N THR A 91 6.56 -12.26 -10.17
CA THR A 91 7.49 -12.45 -11.29
C THR A 91 8.85 -11.88 -10.93
N ARG A 92 9.89 -12.18 -11.73
CA ARG A 92 11.22 -11.59 -11.56
C ARG A 92 11.17 -10.06 -11.62
N GLU A 93 10.46 -9.49 -12.59
CA GLU A 93 10.34 -8.04 -12.77
C GLU A 93 9.61 -7.37 -11.61
N GLN A 94 8.56 -8.02 -11.09
CA GLN A 94 7.86 -7.53 -9.90
C GLN A 94 8.76 -7.54 -8.67
N ALA A 95 9.54 -8.59 -8.46
CA ALA A 95 10.49 -8.66 -7.34
C ALA A 95 11.56 -7.56 -7.46
N GLN A 96 12.15 -7.38 -8.63
CA GLN A 96 13.13 -6.32 -8.90
C GLN A 96 12.53 -4.91 -8.67
N PHE A 97 11.27 -4.70 -9.04
CA PHE A 97 10.57 -3.46 -8.75
C PHE A 97 10.49 -3.22 -7.22
N TRP A 98 10.10 -4.23 -6.44
CA TRP A 98 10.01 -4.11 -4.98
C TRP A 98 11.37 -3.97 -4.32
N ASP A 99 12.39 -4.67 -4.80
CA ASP A 99 13.79 -4.50 -4.34
C ASP A 99 14.23 -3.04 -4.52
N SER A 100 14.03 -2.50 -5.72
CA SER A 100 14.38 -1.12 -6.06
C SER A 100 13.61 -0.10 -5.24
N LEU A 101 12.29 -0.33 -5.05
CA LEU A 101 11.43 0.57 -4.28
C LEU A 101 11.86 0.66 -2.81
N TYR A 102 12.11 -0.48 -2.17
CA TYR A 102 12.55 -0.54 -0.78
C TYR A 102 13.96 0.03 -0.63
N LEU A 103 14.87 -0.35 -1.51
CA LEU A 103 16.28 0.09 -1.46
C LEU A 103 16.38 1.62 -1.60
N ASN A 104 15.72 2.18 -2.61
CA ASN A 104 15.80 3.62 -2.87
C ASN A 104 14.88 4.44 -1.95
N GLY A 105 13.73 3.89 -1.56
CA GLY A 105 12.76 4.56 -0.70
C GLY A 105 13.19 4.64 0.78
N LEU A 106 14.10 3.78 1.21
CA LEU A 106 14.57 3.71 2.61
C LEU A 106 15.96 4.32 2.83
N GLY A 107 16.46 5.13 1.92
CA GLY A 107 17.81 5.71 2.00
C GLY A 107 18.06 6.45 3.32
N GLU A 108 17.14 7.32 3.76
CA GLU A 108 17.21 8.02 5.05
C GLU A 108 17.22 7.04 6.23
N PHE A 109 16.33 6.04 6.21
CA PHE A 109 16.28 5.00 7.24
C PHE A 109 17.61 4.25 7.39
N PHE A 110 18.23 3.82 6.28
CA PHE A 110 19.52 3.15 6.31
C PHE A 110 20.64 4.04 6.85
N TYR A 111 20.64 5.32 6.45
CA TYR A 111 21.61 6.30 6.91
C TYR A 111 21.49 6.52 8.41
N ASP A 112 20.29 6.80 8.93
CA ASP A 112 20.05 7.10 10.34
C ASP A 112 20.34 5.89 11.23
N MET A 113 19.96 4.71 10.77
CA MET A 113 20.20 3.45 11.48
C MET A 113 21.63 2.94 11.33
N LYS A 114 22.49 3.60 10.55
CA LYS A 114 23.88 3.19 10.23
C LYS A 114 23.92 1.74 9.75
N MET A 115 22.99 1.39 8.90
CA MET A 115 22.76 0.02 8.43
C MET A 115 23.43 -0.19 7.09
N ASP A 116 24.20 -1.27 6.96
CA ASP A 116 24.61 -1.76 5.67
C ASP A 116 23.41 -2.39 4.96
N PHE A 117 23.02 -1.79 3.85
CA PHE A 117 21.86 -2.21 3.06
C PHE A 117 22.22 -3.10 1.88
N GLN A 118 23.52 -3.37 1.65
CA GLN A 118 23.94 -4.26 0.57
C GLN A 118 23.36 -5.66 0.81
N ASP A 119 22.73 -6.21 -0.21
CA ASP A 119 22.06 -7.52 -0.19
C ASP A 119 21.04 -7.71 0.96
N LEU A 120 20.56 -6.61 1.57
CA LEU A 120 19.58 -6.69 2.65
C LEU A 120 18.17 -6.93 2.14
N ILE A 121 17.85 -6.43 0.95
CA ILE A 121 16.53 -6.52 0.33
C ILE A 121 16.61 -7.40 -0.89
N SER A 122 15.83 -8.48 -0.88
CA SER A 122 15.63 -9.38 -2.01
C SER A 122 14.26 -10.04 -1.87
N PHE A 123 13.31 -9.58 -2.69
CA PHE A 123 11.97 -10.17 -2.72
C PHE A 123 11.98 -11.51 -3.44
N PRO A 124 11.32 -12.54 -2.88
CA PRO A 124 11.24 -13.85 -3.52
C PRO A 124 10.35 -13.79 -4.76
N TYR A 125 10.75 -14.51 -5.79
CA TYR A 125 10.00 -14.67 -7.04
C TYR A 125 10.06 -16.11 -7.54
N HIS A 126 9.29 -16.41 -8.59
CA HIS A 126 9.35 -17.71 -9.24
C HIS A 126 9.53 -17.54 -10.75
N GLU A 127 10.53 -18.21 -11.31
CA GLU A 127 10.92 -18.07 -12.72
C GLU A 127 9.80 -18.38 -13.72
N SER A 128 8.95 -19.35 -13.40
CA SER A 128 7.83 -19.73 -14.27
C SER A 128 6.58 -18.86 -14.08
N LYS A 129 6.63 -17.86 -13.18
CA LYS A 129 5.48 -16.96 -12.98
C LYS A 129 5.40 -15.97 -14.14
N ILE A 130 4.28 -15.99 -14.83
CA ILE A 130 3.94 -15.04 -15.89
C ILE A 130 3.16 -13.89 -15.28
N ALA A 131 3.48 -12.65 -15.67
CA ALA A 131 2.72 -11.48 -15.28
C ALA A 131 1.27 -11.61 -15.78
N PRO A 132 0.27 -11.22 -14.98
CA PRO A 132 -1.11 -11.21 -15.45
C PRO A 132 -1.26 -10.21 -16.60
N GLU A 133 -2.15 -10.52 -17.53
CA GLU A 133 -2.53 -9.57 -18.58
C GLU A 133 -3.07 -8.27 -17.95
N PRO A 134 -2.77 -7.11 -18.55
CA PRO A 134 -3.29 -5.85 -18.06
C PRO A 134 -4.81 -5.84 -18.08
N ALA A 135 -5.43 -5.55 -16.94
CA ALA A 135 -6.87 -5.43 -16.85
C ALA A 135 -7.37 -4.27 -17.73
N ARG A 136 -8.36 -4.54 -18.58
CA ARG A 136 -9.00 -3.54 -19.44
C ARG A 136 -10.35 -3.16 -18.83
N PHE A 137 -10.46 -1.93 -18.33
CA PHE A 137 -11.73 -1.39 -17.87
C PHE A 137 -11.82 0.10 -18.19
N VAL A 138 -13.06 0.55 -18.42
CA VAL A 138 -13.33 1.96 -18.71
C VAL A 138 -13.25 2.74 -17.40
N ARG A 139 -12.37 3.73 -17.35
CA ARG A 139 -12.27 4.67 -16.23
C ARG A 139 -13.07 5.93 -16.54
N PRO A 140 -13.79 6.49 -15.57
CA PRO A 140 -14.35 7.82 -15.74
C PRO A 140 -13.21 8.84 -15.92
N ALA A 141 -13.45 9.85 -16.76
CA ALA A 141 -12.49 10.93 -17.01
C ALA A 141 -12.45 11.89 -15.82
N ARG A 142 -11.93 11.44 -14.68
CA ARG A 142 -11.79 12.22 -13.45
C ARG A 142 -10.55 11.81 -12.68
N ALA A 143 -10.05 12.68 -11.82
CA ALA A 143 -8.89 12.43 -10.97
C ALA A 143 -9.31 12.07 -9.54
N LEU A 144 -8.49 11.28 -8.87
CA LEU A 144 -8.49 11.09 -7.42
C LEU A 144 -7.23 11.78 -6.87
N LEU A 145 -7.43 12.88 -6.13
CA LEU A 145 -6.34 13.71 -5.62
C LEU A 145 -6.08 13.43 -4.15
N LEU A 146 -4.86 12.97 -3.83
CA LEU A 146 -4.46 12.80 -2.43
C LEU A 146 -4.46 14.15 -1.72
N ASN A 147 -5.23 14.25 -0.62
CA ASN A 147 -5.27 15.40 0.25
C ASN A 147 -4.40 15.15 1.48
N GLY A 148 -3.22 15.75 1.52
CA GLY A 148 -2.31 15.74 2.67
C GLY A 148 -2.49 16.94 3.59
N ALA A 149 -3.58 17.71 3.43
CA ALA A 149 -3.88 18.94 4.19
C ALA A 149 -2.81 20.04 4.06
N GLY A 150 -1.97 19.98 3.05
CA GLY A 150 -0.89 20.94 2.79
C GLY A 150 -1.11 21.78 1.53
N LYS A 151 -0.18 22.71 1.30
CA LYS A 151 -0.16 23.63 0.14
C LYS A 151 -0.20 22.91 -1.21
N ASP A 152 0.47 21.76 -1.32
CA ASP A 152 0.58 21.01 -2.57
C ASP A 152 -0.77 20.38 -2.96
N SER A 153 -1.57 19.96 -1.96
CA SER A 153 -2.95 19.48 -2.21
C SER A 153 -3.84 20.60 -2.76
N ILE A 154 -3.70 21.82 -2.23
CA ILE A 154 -4.47 22.98 -2.68
C ILE A 154 -4.03 23.38 -4.10
N LEU A 155 -2.72 23.47 -4.34
CA LEU A 155 -2.16 23.81 -5.66
C LEU A 155 -2.63 22.80 -6.72
N SER A 156 -2.52 21.51 -6.43
CA SER A 156 -2.96 20.46 -7.36
C SER A 156 -4.46 20.54 -7.64
N ALA A 157 -5.27 20.84 -6.64
CA ALA A 157 -6.71 21.03 -6.81
C ALA A 157 -7.03 22.23 -7.72
N GLU A 158 -6.34 23.36 -7.52
CA GLU A 158 -6.53 24.55 -8.36
C GLU A 158 -6.08 24.31 -9.82
N LEU A 159 -5.00 23.54 -10.03
CA LEU A 159 -4.57 23.13 -11.37
C LEU A 159 -5.62 22.24 -12.06
N LEU A 160 -6.21 21.27 -11.34
CA LEU A 160 -7.29 20.43 -11.87
C LEU A 160 -8.54 21.25 -12.22
N LYS A 161 -8.92 22.21 -11.35
CA LYS A 161 -10.02 23.15 -11.66
C LYS A 161 -9.73 23.97 -12.93
N LYS A 162 -8.52 24.51 -13.03
CA LYS A 162 -8.11 25.32 -14.18
C LYS A 162 -8.13 24.51 -15.48
N SER A 163 -7.81 23.21 -15.42
CA SER A 163 -7.88 22.32 -16.60
C SER A 163 -9.28 21.80 -16.90
N GLY A 164 -10.28 22.10 -16.04
CA GLY A 164 -11.64 21.56 -16.17
C GLY A 164 -11.74 20.06 -15.85
N THR A 165 -10.73 19.48 -15.21
CA THR A 165 -10.72 18.05 -14.87
C THR A 165 -11.52 17.80 -13.59
N PRO A 166 -12.63 17.03 -13.64
CA PRO A 166 -13.38 16.67 -12.43
C PRO A 166 -12.50 15.84 -11.48
N PHE A 167 -12.59 16.08 -10.18
CA PHE A 167 -11.83 15.30 -9.20
C PHE A 167 -12.56 15.17 -7.87
N ASP A 168 -12.18 14.16 -7.09
CA ASP A 168 -12.47 14.03 -5.67
C ASP A 168 -11.17 13.99 -4.88
N PHE A 169 -11.21 14.43 -3.63
CA PHE A 169 -10.11 14.21 -2.70
C PHE A 169 -10.12 12.79 -2.14
N PHE A 170 -8.94 12.31 -1.79
CA PHE A 170 -8.73 11.08 -1.06
C PHE A 170 -7.87 11.37 0.18
N ALA A 171 -8.29 10.93 1.36
CA ALA A 171 -7.56 11.16 2.60
C ALA A 171 -7.59 9.94 3.52
N PHE A 172 -6.42 9.61 4.07
CA PHE A 172 -6.29 8.66 5.18
C PHE A 172 -6.53 9.38 6.51
N ALA A 173 -7.36 8.77 7.38
CA ALA A 173 -7.65 9.29 8.72
C ALA A 173 -7.83 10.82 8.72
N PRO A 174 -8.81 11.38 7.99
CA PRO A 174 -8.90 12.81 7.74
C PRO A 174 -9.11 13.59 9.02
N THR A 175 -8.34 14.68 9.16
CA THR A 175 -8.43 15.67 10.24
C THR A 175 -9.37 16.82 9.86
N PRO A 176 -9.72 17.74 10.78
CA PRO A 176 -10.47 18.95 10.46
C PRO A 176 -9.85 19.80 9.33
N ALA A 177 -8.52 19.81 9.21
CA ALA A 177 -7.84 20.53 8.13
C ALA A 177 -8.17 19.95 6.75
N HIS A 178 -8.21 18.62 6.59
CA HIS A 178 -8.62 17.97 5.35
C HIS A 178 -10.06 18.34 4.97
N LYS A 179 -10.96 18.35 5.95
CA LYS A 179 -12.36 18.73 5.76
C LYS A 179 -12.47 20.19 5.28
N LYS A 180 -11.76 21.10 5.96
CA LYS A 180 -11.74 22.53 5.60
C LYS A 180 -11.24 22.76 4.18
N ILE A 181 -10.19 22.05 3.76
CA ILE A 181 -9.67 22.13 2.37
C ILE A 181 -10.72 21.62 1.38
N GLY A 182 -11.37 20.49 1.67
CA GLY A 182 -12.45 19.97 0.83
C GLY A 182 -13.60 20.97 0.64
N GLU A 183 -14.02 21.63 1.71
CA GLU A 183 -15.05 22.67 1.68
C GLU A 183 -14.62 23.90 0.89
N LEU A 184 -13.40 24.41 1.12
CA LEU A 184 -12.86 25.57 0.41
C LEU A 184 -12.72 25.31 -1.09
N VAL A 185 -12.27 24.11 -1.45
CA VAL A 185 -12.08 23.71 -2.84
C VAL A 185 -13.41 23.31 -3.51
N GLY A 186 -14.43 22.94 -2.72
CA GLY A 186 -15.71 22.45 -3.23
C GLY A 186 -15.64 21.03 -3.79
N ALA A 187 -14.73 20.19 -3.27
CA ALA A 187 -14.54 18.81 -3.71
C ALA A 187 -14.91 17.81 -2.62
N LYS A 188 -15.55 16.70 -3.02
CA LYS A 188 -15.87 15.58 -2.12
C LYS A 188 -14.56 14.93 -1.64
N THR A 189 -14.52 14.48 -0.39
CA THR A 189 -13.40 13.71 0.16
C THR A 189 -13.83 12.27 0.39
N ILE A 190 -13.14 11.33 -0.27
CA ILE A 190 -13.24 9.89 -0.01
C ILE A 190 -12.31 9.56 1.16
N ARG A 191 -12.83 8.87 2.18
CA ARG A 191 -12.11 8.57 3.42
C ARG A 191 -11.73 7.09 3.51
N VAL A 192 -10.57 6.84 4.09
CA VAL A 192 -10.08 5.51 4.45
C VAL A 192 -9.54 5.53 5.88
#